data_18a0f7282877bf9aa33f0c15857b9f37
#
_entry.id   18a0f7282877bf9aa33f0c15857b9f37
#
_cell.length_a   1.000
_cell.length_b   1.000
_cell.length_c   1.000
_cell.angle_alpha   90.00
_cell.angle_beta   90.00
_cell.angle_gamma   90.00
#
_symmetry.space_group_name_H-M   'P 1'
#
loop_
_entity.id
_entity.type
_entity.pdbx_description
1 polymer ?
#
loop_
_entity_poly.entity_id
_entity_poly.type
_entity_poly.pdbx_seq_one_letter_code
_entity_poly.pdbx_strand_id
1 'polypeptide(L)'
;MLIDTTITVAYKCTSCGSFEFFNVSIFKLLYNEYSLACRCKKSCITMKREGGNSFLISIPCIGCDNEHTYLFTKKSILFGEPVVFNCPETGMQICFVGRDEAVCDKVDDLEKEFDELMDTYGYESYFQNTRVMIDTLNRIHDIALYGSIICECGDADIGLVLLSDCILLRCGRCGGSKRIPAAKNSDLKNVLAMSQILITREAFQYRKGLLSGQSRNKLGK
;
A
#
# COMPACT_ATOMS: atom_id res chain seq x y z
N MET A 1 5.96 32.53 -25.64
CA MET A 1 5.46 31.24 -25.13
C MET A 1 6.45 30.77 -24.05
N LEU A 2 6.08 30.89 -22.79
CA LEU A 2 6.90 30.40 -21.67
C LEU A 2 6.70 28.88 -21.61
N ILE A 3 7.77 28.13 -21.83
CA ILE A 3 7.74 26.68 -21.64
C ILE A 3 7.89 26.44 -20.14
N ASP A 4 6.87 25.93 -19.51
CA ASP A 4 6.97 25.47 -18.14
C ASP A 4 7.91 24.25 -18.11
N THR A 5 8.97 24.38 -17.33
CA THR A 5 10.03 23.36 -17.19
C THR A 5 9.98 22.70 -15.81
N THR A 6 8.91 22.94 -15.07
CA THR A 6 8.64 22.32 -13.80
C THR A 6 7.93 21.00 -14.03
N ILE A 7 8.38 19.96 -13.36
CA ILE A 7 7.75 18.65 -13.30
C ILE A 7 7.29 18.38 -11.88
N THR A 8 6.23 17.63 -11.75
CA THR A 8 5.76 17.11 -10.48
C THR A 8 6.17 15.67 -10.34
N VAL A 9 6.68 15.34 -9.17
CA VAL A 9 7.02 13.99 -8.74
C VAL A 9 6.13 13.66 -7.56
N ALA A 10 5.28 12.65 -7.71
CA ALA A 10 4.49 12.09 -6.62
C ALA A 10 4.98 10.69 -6.29
N TYR A 11 5.36 10.41 -5.04
CA TYR A 11 5.77 9.07 -4.64
C TYR A 11 5.09 8.61 -3.35
N LYS A 12 4.83 7.30 -3.27
CA LYS A 12 4.21 6.66 -2.10
C LYS A 12 5.27 6.42 -1.02
N CYS A 13 5.13 7.11 0.11
CA CYS A 13 6.08 7.01 1.21
C CYS A 13 6.03 5.64 1.89
N THR A 14 7.19 5.00 2.08
CA THR A 14 7.30 3.67 2.73
C THR A 14 6.94 3.67 4.20
N SER A 15 6.94 4.83 4.86
CA SER A 15 6.68 4.93 6.30
C SER A 15 5.25 5.35 6.61
N CYS A 16 4.72 6.41 5.96
CA CYS A 16 3.38 6.90 6.24
C CYS A 16 2.32 6.45 5.22
N GLY A 17 2.73 5.84 4.09
CA GLY A 17 1.81 5.33 3.06
C GLY A 17 1.15 6.40 2.18
N SER A 18 1.37 7.69 2.47
CA SER A 18 0.77 8.78 1.70
C SER A 18 1.61 9.10 0.45
N PHE A 19 0.95 9.63 -0.57
CA PHE A 19 1.65 10.26 -1.67
C PHE A 19 2.16 11.64 -1.25
N GLU A 20 3.43 11.91 -1.57
CA GLU A 20 4.07 13.21 -1.40
C GLU A 20 4.39 13.81 -2.76
N PHE A 21 4.06 15.09 -2.92
CA PHE A 21 4.20 15.82 -4.20
C PHE A 21 5.35 16.81 -4.11
N PHE A 22 6.20 16.81 -5.13
CA PHE A 22 7.34 17.70 -5.24
C PHE A 22 7.39 18.36 -6.62
N ASN A 23 7.50 19.68 -6.63
CA ASN A 23 7.74 20.44 -7.85
C ASN A 23 9.24 20.60 -8.09
N VAL A 24 9.74 19.99 -9.14
CA VAL A 24 11.17 19.96 -9.47
C VAL A 24 11.40 20.61 -10.82
N SER A 25 12.30 21.59 -10.87
CA SER A 25 12.73 22.17 -12.15
C SER A 25 13.67 21.20 -12.88
N ILE A 26 13.37 20.89 -14.15
CA ILE A 26 14.21 20.03 -14.98
C ILE A 26 15.63 20.61 -15.13
N PHE A 27 15.78 21.93 -15.17
CA PHE A 27 17.11 22.56 -15.24
C PHE A 27 17.95 22.24 -14.01
N LYS A 28 17.33 22.17 -12.84
CA LYS A 28 18.05 21.80 -11.62
C LYS A 28 18.49 20.34 -11.65
N LEU A 29 17.70 19.43 -12.21
CA LEU A 29 18.04 18.01 -12.38
C LEU A 29 19.23 17.80 -13.33
N LEU A 30 19.53 18.76 -14.22
CA LEU A 30 20.67 18.65 -15.14
C LEU A 30 22.03 18.76 -14.46
N TYR A 31 22.09 19.40 -13.29
CA TYR A 31 23.35 19.77 -12.65
C TYR A 31 23.58 19.09 -11.31
N ASN A 32 22.52 18.61 -10.65
CA ASN A 32 22.62 18.12 -9.28
C ASN A 32 21.85 16.81 -9.12
N GLU A 33 22.25 16.01 -8.15
CA GLU A 33 21.45 14.96 -7.58
C GLU A 33 20.41 15.58 -6.63
N TYR A 34 19.17 15.13 -6.74
CA TYR A 34 18.05 15.59 -5.91
C TYR A 34 17.59 14.48 -4.98
N SER A 35 17.50 14.82 -3.70
CA SER A 35 16.85 13.99 -2.70
C SER A 35 15.54 14.67 -2.26
N LEU A 36 14.42 13.99 -2.44
CA LEU A 36 13.08 14.46 -2.12
C LEU A 36 12.55 13.65 -0.96
N ALA A 37 12.56 14.26 0.24
CA ALA A 37 12.18 13.59 1.46
C ALA A 37 10.70 13.82 1.79
N CYS A 38 9.99 12.76 2.18
CA CYS A 38 8.63 12.86 2.71
C CYS A 38 8.56 13.79 3.93
N ARG A 39 7.43 14.46 4.13
CA ARG A 39 7.16 15.27 5.33
C ARG A 39 7.37 14.52 6.63
N CYS A 40 7.16 13.20 6.64
CA CYS A 40 7.46 12.35 7.80
C CYS A 40 8.96 12.15 8.06
N LYS A 41 9.85 12.58 7.15
CA LYS A 41 11.33 12.51 7.20
C LYS A 41 11.91 11.09 7.31
N LYS A 42 11.11 10.04 7.09
CA LYS A 42 11.54 8.64 7.22
C LYS A 42 11.75 7.92 5.89
N SER A 43 11.38 8.55 4.78
CA SER A 43 11.54 8.02 3.43
C SER A 43 11.91 9.14 2.49
N CYS A 44 12.77 8.88 1.52
CA CYS A 44 13.15 9.81 0.48
C CYS A 44 13.39 9.07 -0.84
N ILE A 45 13.18 9.77 -1.94
CA ILE A 45 13.59 9.32 -3.27
C ILE A 45 14.78 10.14 -3.74
N THR A 46 15.60 9.57 -4.60
CA THR A 46 16.71 10.28 -5.21
C THR A 46 16.56 10.31 -6.73
N MET A 47 16.91 11.43 -7.33
CA MET A 47 16.90 11.63 -8.77
C MET A 47 18.22 12.19 -9.22
N LYS A 48 18.84 11.61 -10.25
CA LYS A 48 20.09 12.11 -10.83
C LYS A 48 20.12 11.97 -12.34
N ARG A 49 20.95 12.79 -12.97
CA ARG A 49 21.23 12.66 -14.39
C ARG A 49 22.17 11.49 -14.65
N GLU A 50 21.81 10.61 -15.59
CA GLU A 50 22.67 9.49 -16.00
C GLU A 50 23.50 9.80 -17.27
N GLY A 51 23.05 10.74 -18.08
CA GLY A 51 23.76 11.19 -19.29
C GLY A 51 22.76 11.59 -20.38
N GLY A 52 23.22 12.45 -21.30
CA GLY A 52 22.35 12.94 -22.38
C GLY A 52 21.04 13.54 -21.86
N ASN A 53 19.93 12.95 -22.25
CA ASN A 53 18.57 13.31 -21.84
C ASN A 53 17.93 12.31 -20.87
N SER A 54 18.73 11.45 -20.26
CA SER A 54 18.25 10.38 -19.37
C SER A 54 18.50 10.70 -17.89
N PHE A 55 17.58 10.27 -17.06
CA PHE A 55 17.59 10.45 -15.62
C PHE A 55 17.35 9.10 -14.94
N LEU A 56 18.02 8.88 -13.83
CA LEU A 56 17.74 7.80 -12.88
C LEU A 56 16.91 8.32 -11.72
N ILE A 57 15.93 7.54 -11.33
CA ILE A 57 15.17 7.74 -10.10
C ILE A 57 15.27 6.47 -9.26
N SER A 58 15.66 6.61 -8.00
CA SER A 58 15.68 5.53 -7.02
C SER A 58 14.56 5.74 -6.02
N ILE A 59 13.68 4.76 -5.90
CA ILE A 59 12.43 4.83 -5.15
C ILE A 59 12.40 3.69 -4.13
N PRO A 60 12.39 3.99 -2.83
CA PRO A 60 12.16 2.97 -1.81
C PRO A 60 10.72 2.48 -1.91
N CYS A 61 10.52 1.16 -1.92
CA CYS A 61 9.23 0.54 -2.17
C CYS A 61 8.58 0.05 -0.87
N ILE A 62 7.34 0.49 -0.62
CA ILE A 62 6.54 -0.03 0.49
C ILE A 62 6.13 -1.49 0.26
N GLY A 63 6.05 -1.93 -1.01
CA GLY A 63 5.56 -3.24 -1.38
C GLY A 63 6.53 -4.38 -1.10
N CYS A 64 7.80 -4.22 -1.49
CA CYS A 64 8.81 -5.27 -1.37
C CYS A 64 9.98 -4.91 -0.43
N ASP A 65 9.94 -3.74 0.20
CA ASP A 65 10.98 -3.21 1.10
C ASP A 65 12.36 -2.98 0.45
N ASN A 66 12.45 -3.12 -0.88
CA ASN A 66 13.64 -2.86 -1.67
C ASN A 66 13.60 -1.45 -2.26
N GLU A 67 14.76 -0.98 -2.69
CA GLU A 67 14.86 0.23 -3.51
C GLU A 67 14.85 -0.17 -4.99
N HIS A 68 14.00 0.47 -5.78
CA HIS A 68 13.95 0.26 -7.23
C HIS A 68 14.51 1.47 -7.96
N THR A 69 15.37 1.20 -8.93
CA THR A 69 15.96 2.24 -9.78
C THR A 69 15.41 2.14 -11.19
N TYR A 70 14.91 3.27 -11.71
CA TYR A 70 14.32 3.35 -13.04
C TYR A 70 15.02 4.41 -13.86
N LEU A 71 15.13 4.15 -15.17
CA LEU A 71 15.62 5.09 -16.16
C LEU A 71 14.44 5.71 -16.90
N PHE A 72 14.43 7.03 -17.02
CA PHE A 72 13.43 7.75 -17.80
C PHE A 72 14.05 8.90 -18.58
N THR A 73 13.33 9.44 -19.57
CA THR A 73 13.87 10.47 -20.46
C THR A 73 13.17 11.81 -20.26
N LYS A 74 13.86 12.91 -20.54
CA LYS A 74 13.28 14.26 -20.55
C LYS A 74 12.03 14.34 -21.44
N LYS A 75 12.01 13.63 -22.57
CA LYS A 75 10.89 13.64 -23.51
C LYS A 75 9.65 13.00 -22.91
N SER A 76 9.79 11.88 -22.18
CA SER A 76 8.66 11.16 -21.60
C SER A 76 7.91 11.99 -20.54
N ILE A 77 8.62 12.86 -19.81
CA ILE A 77 8.01 13.63 -18.71
C ILE A 77 7.47 15.01 -19.15
N LEU A 78 7.89 15.55 -20.29
CA LEU A 78 7.46 16.87 -20.76
C LEU A 78 6.29 16.83 -21.75
N PHE A 79 6.19 15.77 -22.54
CA PHE A 79 5.33 15.74 -23.74
C PHE A 79 4.38 14.55 -23.79
N GLY A 80 4.10 13.88 -22.68
CA GLY A 80 3.26 12.70 -22.66
C GLY A 80 2.40 12.59 -21.41
N GLU A 81 1.78 11.43 -21.30
CA GLU A 81 1.18 10.97 -20.06
C GLU A 81 2.25 10.88 -18.96
N PRO A 82 1.86 11.02 -17.69
CA PRO A 82 2.78 10.83 -16.57
C PRO A 82 3.46 9.47 -16.65
N VAL A 83 4.77 9.46 -16.42
CA VAL A 83 5.50 8.20 -16.28
C VAL A 83 5.14 7.58 -14.95
N VAL A 84 4.62 6.35 -14.98
CA VAL A 84 4.24 5.57 -13.81
C VAL A 84 5.32 4.55 -13.52
N PHE A 85 5.80 4.51 -12.29
CA PHE A 85 6.76 3.52 -11.82
C PHE A 85 6.07 2.52 -10.91
N ASN A 86 6.09 1.27 -11.34
CA ASN A 86 5.45 0.16 -10.63
C ASN A 86 6.50 -0.72 -9.97
N CYS A 87 6.22 -1.21 -8.77
CA CYS A 87 7.06 -2.24 -8.17
C CYS A 87 7.06 -3.50 -9.05
N PRO A 88 8.21 -4.01 -9.49
CA PRO A 88 8.28 -5.19 -10.35
C PRO A 88 7.83 -6.48 -9.65
N GLU A 89 7.87 -6.51 -8.31
CA GLU A 89 7.51 -7.68 -7.53
C GLU A 89 6.01 -7.73 -7.18
N THR A 90 5.40 -6.55 -6.93
CA THR A 90 4.02 -6.47 -6.43
C THR A 90 3.05 -5.82 -7.41
N GLY A 91 3.56 -5.22 -8.51
CA GLY A 91 2.76 -4.44 -9.46
C GLY A 91 2.25 -3.08 -8.92
N MET A 92 2.48 -2.78 -7.64
CA MET A 92 2.00 -1.56 -6.99
C MET A 92 2.60 -0.32 -7.64
N GLN A 93 1.76 0.68 -7.93
CA GLN A 93 2.18 1.99 -8.40
C GLN A 93 2.82 2.76 -7.23
N ILE A 94 4.11 3.07 -7.35
CA ILE A 94 4.90 3.65 -6.26
C ILE A 94 5.33 5.10 -6.51
N CYS A 95 5.36 5.53 -7.77
CA CYS A 95 5.72 6.90 -8.12
C CYS A 95 5.18 7.31 -9.49
N PHE A 96 4.88 8.61 -9.63
CA PHE A 96 4.43 9.26 -10.85
C PHE A 96 5.32 10.47 -11.12
N VAL A 97 5.72 10.67 -12.37
CA VAL A 97 6.54 11.81 -12.79
C VAL A 97 5.98 12.40 -14.08
N GLY A 98 5.70 13.69 -14.11
CA GLY A 98 5.14 14.34 -15.28
C GLY A 98 4.77 15.80 -15.05
N ARG A 99 3.84 16.31 -15.85
CA ARG A 99 3.26 17.63 -15.62
C ARG A 99 2.35 17.60 -14.40
N ASP A 100 2.25 18.73 -13.72
CA ASP A 100 1.55 18.85 -12.44
C ASP A 100 0.11 18.34 -12.53
N GLU A 101 -0.71 18.92 -13.42
CA GLU A 101 -2.11 18.52 -13.61
C GLU A 101 -2.24 17.01 -13.87
N ALA A 102 -1.45 16.48 -14.81
CA ALA A 102 -1.55 15.08 -15.19
C ALA A 102 -1.11 14.11 -14.07
N VAL A 103 -0.15 14.49 -13.23
CA VAL A 103 0.28 13.70 -12.06
C VAL A 103 -0.78 13.76 -10.98
N CYS A 104 -1.35 14.94 -10.71
CA CYS A 104 -2.44 15.11 -9.75
C CYS A 104 -3.67 14.29 -10.18
N ASP A 105 -4.10 14.39 -11.45
CA ASP A 105 -5.23 13.61 -11.97
C ASP A 105 -5.02 12.10 -11.79
N LYS A 106 -3.81 11.58 -12.08
CA LYS A 106 -3.51 10.16 -11.91
C LYS A 106 -3.56 9.70 -10.45
N VAL A 107 -3.06 10.52 -9.53
CA VAL A 107 -3.14 10.20 -8.09
C VAL A 107 -4.58 10.34 -7.60
N ASP A 108 -5.29 11.38 -8.03
CA ASP A 108 -6.70 11.61 -7.67
C ASP A 108 -7.61 10.48 -8.20
N ASP A 109 -7.39 10.01 -9.43
CA ASP A 109 -8.12 8.87 -9.98
C ASP A 109 -7.90 7.61 -9.13
N LEU A 110 -6.64 7.36 -8.74
CA LEU A 110 -6.27 6.25 -7.87
C LEU A 110 -6.90 6.37 -6.47
N GLU A 111 -7.01 7.60 -5.95
CA GLU A 111 -7.65 7.89 -4.66
C GLU A 111 -9.19 7.82 -4.78
N LYS A 112 -9.78 8.28 -5.89
CA LYS A 112 -11.23 8.18 -6.14
C LYS A 112 -11.70 6.74 -6.33
N GLU A 113 -11.00 5.92 -7.11
CA GLU A 113 -11.31 4.49 -7.22
C GLU A 113 -11.34 3.84 -5.83
N PHE A 114 -10.45 4.32 -4.96
CA PHE A 114 -10.37 3.87 -3.60
C PHE A 114 -11.57 4.37 -2.76
N ASP A 115 -11.91 5.66 -2.83
CA ASP A 115 -12.99 6.28 -2.09
C ASP A 115 -14.37 5.77 -2.55
N GLU A 116 -14.57 5.54 -3.86
CA GLU A 116 -15.79 4.95 -4.41
C GLU A 116 -16.04 3.53 -3.89
N LEU A 117 -14.99 2.74 -3.74
CA LEU A 117 -15.07 1.44 -3.10
C LEU A 117 -15.49 1.58 -1.62
N MET A 118 -15.00 2.61 -0.94
CA MET A 118 -15.30 2.85 0.48
C MET A 118 -16.72 3.38 0.71
N ASP A 119 -17.17 4.35 -0.10
CA ASP A 119 -18.52 4.92 -0.05
C ASP A 119 -19.58 3.85 -0.32
N THR A 120 -19.32 2.97 -1.28
CA THR A 120 -20.22 1.86 -1.63
C THR A 120 -20.45 0.92 -0.46
N TYR A 121 -19.50 0.77 0.44
CA TYR A 121 -19.56 -0.14 1.58
C TYR A 121 -19.72 0.56 2.94
N GLY A 122 -19.68 1.89 3.03
CA GLY A 122 -19.91 2.66 4.26
C GLY A 122 -18.81 2.48 5.33
N TYR A 123 -17.58 2.17 4.94
CA TYR A 123 -16.52 1.78 5.85
C TYR A 123 -15.52 2.88 6.25
N GLU A 124 -15.72 4.14 5.86
CA GLU A 124 -14.76 5.24 6.06
C GLU A 124 -14.28 5.40 7.51
N SER A 125 -15.16 5.19 8.49
CA SER A 125 -14.80 5.30 9.92
C SER A 125 -14.52 3.96 10.61
N TYR A 126 -14.71 2.86 9.88
CA TYR A 126 -14.62 1.52 10.49
C TYR A 126 -13.18 1.01 10.59
N PHE A 127 -12.34 1.28 9.58
CA PHE A 127 -10.98 0.77 9.55
C PHE A 127 -9.99 1.70 10.28
N GLN A 128 -9.04 1.12 11.03
CA GLN A 128 -7.97 1.88 11.68
C GLN A 128 -7.04 2.57 10.66
N ASN A 129 -6.83 1.93 9.51
CA ASN A 129 -6.11 2.49 8.37
C ASN A 129 -6.69 1.88 7.09
N THR A 130 -7.59 2.62 6.50
CA THR A 130 -8.33 2.22 5.31
C THR A 130 -7.43 1.86 4.14
N ARG A 131 -6.40 2.67 3.89
CA ARG A 131 -5.45 2.43 2.78
C ARG A 131 -4.67 1.14 2.96
N VAL A 132 -4.15 0.88 4.15
CA VAL A 132 -3.46 -0.38 4.46
C VAL A 132 -4.41 -1.57 4.34
N MET A 133 -5.66 -1.41 4.77
CA MET A 133 -6.69 -2.45 4.67
C MET A 133 -6.93 -2.85 3.21
N ILE A 134 -7.11 -1.88 2.31
CA ILE A 134 -7.40 -2.16 0.90
C ILE A 134 -6.17 -2.68 0.16
N ASP A 135 -4.99 -2.10 0.37
CA ASP A 135 -3.76 -2.64 -0.22
C ASP A 135 -3.53 -4.10 0.23
N THR A 136 -3.86 -4.41 1.49
CA THR A 136 -3.82 -5.78 2.03
C THR A 136 -4.86 -6.69 1.36
N LEU A 137 -6.08 -6.18 1.17
CA LEU A 137 -7.16 -6.92 0.51
C LEU A 137 -6.81 -7.22 -0.96
N ASN A 138 -6.28 -6.25 -1.69
CA ASN A 138 -5.83 -6.42 -3.06
C ASN A 138 -4.76 -7.51 -3.15
N ARG A 139 -3.79 -7.50 -2.23
CA ARG A 139 -2.75 -8.54 -2.19
C ARG A 139 -3.32 -9.93 -1.89
N ILE A 140 -4.26 -10.05 -0.97
CA ILE A 140 -4.96 -11.31 -0.68
C ILE A 140 -5.71 -11.80 -1.92
N HIS A 141 -6.37 -10.89 -2.64
CA HIS A 141 -7.04 -11.21 -3.89
C HIS A 141 -6.07 -11.74 -4.95
N ASP A 142 -4.90 -11.11 -5.12
CA ASP A 142 -3.87 -11.60 -6.04
C ASP A 142 -3.41 -13.02 -5.67
N ILE A 143 -3.14 -13.26 -4.38
CA ILE A 143 -2.75 -14.59 -3.88
C ILE A 143 -3.87 -15.63 -4.15
N ALA A 144 -5.14 -15.23 -4.00
CA ALA A 144 -6.29 -16.07 -4.29
C ALA A 144 -6.41 -16.41 -5.77
N LEU A 145 -6.19 -15.46 -6.68
CA LEU A 145 -6.20 -15.68 -8.13
C LEU A 145 -5.18 -16.74 -8.57
N TYR A 146 -4.04 -16.82 -7.89
CA TYR A 146 -3.04 -17.86 -8.14
C TYR A 146 -3.33 -19.18 -7.42
N GLY A 147 -4.49 -19.31 -6.76
CA GLY A 147 -4.83 -20.52 -6.00
C GLY A 147 -3.92 -20.78 -4.79
N SER A 148 -3.26 -19.75 -4.28
CA SER A 148 -2.24 -19.86 -3.24
C SER A 148 -2.80 -19.60 -1.82
N ILE A 149 -4.12 -19.56 -1.64
CA ILE A 149 -4.78 -19.62 -0.33
C ILE A 149 -5.18 -21.09 -0.09
N ILE A 150 -4.56 -21.71 0.89
CA ILE A 150 -4.69 -23.15 1.14
C ILE A 150 -5.17 -23.38 2.57
N CYS A 151 -6.21 -24.20 2.72
CA CYS A 151 -6.59 -24.71 4.03
C CYS A 151 -5.99 -26.10 4.28
N GLU A 152 -5.54 -26.38 5.49
CA GLU A 152 -5.02 -27.71 5.89
C GLU A 152 -6.00 -28.85 5.62
N CYS A 153 -7.33 -28.56 5.59
CA CYS A 153 -8.34 -29.58 5.27
C CYS A 153 -8.49 -29.84 3.76
N GLY A 154 -7.79 -29.10 2.91
CA GLY A 154 -7.84 -29.21 1.45
C GLY A 154 -9.07 -28.57 0.79
N ASP A 155 -9.91 -27.87 1.55
CA ASP A 155 -11.09 -27.20 1.01
C ASP A 155 -10.73 -25.81 0.47
N ALA A 156 -11.37 -25.43 -0.65
CA ALA A 156 -11.17 -24.14 -1.31
C ALA A 156 -12.25 -23.09 -0.96
N ASP A 157 -13.28 -23.49 -0.20
CA ASP A 157 -14.32 -22.56 0.27
C ASP A 157 -13.79 -21.72 1.43
N ILE A 158 -13.17 -20.59 1.09
CA ILE A 158 -12.56 -19.65 2.02
C ILE A 158 -13.37 -18.36 2.04
N GLY A 159 -14.09 -18.14 3.14
CA GLY A 159 -14.76 -16.88 3.42
C GLY A 159 -13.80 -15.82 3.95
N LEU A 160 -14.12 -14.56 3.67
CA LEU A 160 -13.37 -13.40 4.11
C LEU A 160 -14.24 -12.50 4.97
N VAL A 161 -13.70 -12.05 6.12
CA VAL A 161 -14.36 -11.09 7.03
C VAL A 161 -13.42 -9.91 7.27
N LEU A 162 -13.93 -8.70 7.03
CA LEU A 162 -13.21 -7.47 7.29
C LEU A 162 -13.46 -7.01 8.74
N LEU A 163 -12.39 -6.83 9.49
CA LEU A 163 -12.42 -6.25 10.83
C LEU A 163 -11.69 -4.89 10.79
N SER A 164 -11.85 -4.08 11.82
CA SER A 164 -11.31 -2.71 11.82
C SER A 164 -9.79 -2.63 11.70
N ASP A 165 -9.08 -3.68 12.09
CA ASP A 165 -7.62 -3.73 12.17
C ASP A 165 -6.99 -4.92 11.43
N CYS A 166 -7.81 -5.80 10.85
CA CYS A 166 -7.32 -7.00 10.18
C CYS A 166 -8.37 -7.62 9.24
N ILE A 167 -7.89 -8.51 8.38
CA ILE A 167 -8.69 -9.40 7.53
C ILE A 167 -8.65 -10.80 8.13
N LEU A 168 -9.83 -11.40 8.33
CA LEU A 168 -9.96 -12.78 8.81
C LEU A 168 -10.38 -13.66 7.65
N LEU A 169 -9.52 -14.59 7.25
CA LEU A 169 -9.86 -15.67 6.33
C LEU A 169 -10.37 -16.88 7.13
N ARG A 170 -11.46 -17.49 6.68
CA ARG A 170 -12.08 -18.62 7.36
C ARG A 170 -12.50 -19.70 6.37
N CYS A 171 -12.11 -20.92 6.64
CA CYS A 171 -12.55 -22.06 5.87
C CYS A 171 -14.00 -22.45 6.25
N GLY A 172 -14.89 -22.49 5.25
CA GLY A 172 -16.29 -22.86 5.44
C GLY A 172 -16.48 -24.29 5.95
N ARG A 173 -15.60 -25.22 5.52
CA ARG A 173 -15.71 -26.64 5.86
C ARG A 173 -15.20 -26.99 7.26
N CYS A 174 -13.99 -26.55 7.62
CA CYS A 174 -13.34 -27.00 8.86
C CYS A 174 -13.34 -25.94 9.98
N GLY A 175 -13.76 -24.70 9.67
CA GLY A 175 -13.73 -23.57 10.60
C GLY A 175 -12.34 -23.06 10.92
N GLY A 176 -11.28 -23.60 10.29
CA GLY A 176 -9.91 -23.07 10.40
C GLY A 176 -9.88 -21.60 9.98
N SER A 177 -9.01 -20.81 10.60
CA SER A 177 -8.93 -19.38 10.32
C SER A 177 -7.51 -18.85 10.30
N LYS A 178 -7.31 -17.76 9.53
CA LYS A 178 -6.07 -17.01 9.49
C LYS A 178 -6.38 -15.52 9.62
N ARG A 179 -5.81 -14.89 10.64
CA ARG A 179 -5.89 -13.45 10.83
C ARG A 179 -4.69 -12.79 10.14
N ILE A 180 -4.97 -11.78 9.32
CA ILE A 180 -3.98 -10.98 8.61
C ILE A 180 -4.12 -9.55 9.11
N PRO A 181 -3.16 -9.02 9.89
CA PRO A 181 -3.18 -7.63 10.35
C PRO A 181 -3.17 -6.65 9.18
N ALA A 182 -3.91 -5.55 9.30
CA ALA A 182 -4.06 -4.53 8.26
C ALA A 182 -4.28 -3.13 8.84
N ALA A 183 -3.58 -2.79 9.92
CA ALA A 183 -3.70 -1.50 10.59
C ALA A 183 -2.50 -0.57 10.34
N LYS A 184 -1.33 -1.11 10.03
CA LYS A 184 -0.06 -0.36 9.91
C LYS A 184 0.66 -0.71 8.62
N ASN A 185 1.53 0.20 8.15
CA ASN A 185 2.37 -0.07 6.97
C ASN A 185 3.29 -1.29 7.17
N SER A 186 3.71 -1.59 8.40
CA SER A 186 4.45 -2.82 8.71
C SER A 186 3.63 -4.09 8.44
N ASP A 187 2.32 -4.03 8.65
CA ASP A 187 1.43 -5.16 8.39
C ASP A 187 1.30 -5.40 6.89
N LEU A 188 1.13 -4.30 6.12
CA LEU A 188 1.11 -4.35 4.66
C LEU A 188 2.40 -4.96 4.09
N LYS A 189 3.58 -4.53 4.57
CA LYS A 189 4.86 -5.10 4.16
C LYS A 189 4.92 -6.61 4.36
N ASN A 190 4.45 -7.09 5.50
CA ASN A 190 4.42 -8.52 5.80
C ASN A 190 3.52 -9.28 4.81
N VAL A 191 2.36 -8.71 4.47
CA VAL A 191 1.41 -9.35 3.54
C VAL A 191 1.93 -9.32 2.11
N LEU A 192 2.54 -8.22 1.68
CA LEU A 192 3.12 -8.09 0.34
C LEU A 192 4.27 -9.10 0.10
N ALA A 193 5.01 -9.45 1.15
CA ALA A 193 6.04 -10.48 1.09
C ALA A 193 5.50 -11.94 1.05
N MET A 194 4.19 -12.12 1.27
CA MET A 194 3.59 -13.46 1.23
C MET A 194 3.36 -13.90 -0.22
N SER A 195 3.78 -15.11 -0.57
CA SER A 195 3.45 -15.79 -1.83
C SER A 195 2.28 -16.76 -1.69
N GLN A 196 1.99 -17.20 -0.46
CA GLN A 196 0.89 -18.12 -0.14
C GLN A 196 0.33 -17.81 1.25
N ILE A 197 -0.91 -18.21 1.48
CA ILE A 197 -1.58 -18.10 2.78
C ILE A 197 -2.06 -19.48 3.20
N LEU A 198 -1.55 -19.97 4.33
CA LEU A 198 -1.99 -21.23 4.92
C LEU A 198 -2.99 -20.96 6.05
N ILE A 199 -4.17 -21.58 5.94
CA ILE A 199 -5.22 -21.54 6.96
C ILE A 199 -5.16 -22.80 7.78
N THR A 200 -4.97 -22.65 9.08
CA THR A 200 -4.82 -23.76 10.04
C THR A 200 -6.04 -23.88 10.93
N ARG A 201 -6.25 -25.06 11.50
CA ARG A 201 -7.29 -25.31 12.49
C ARG A 201 -6.97 -24.77 13.88
N GLU A 202 -5.73 -24.30 14.10
CA GLU A 202 -5.33 -23.80 15.41
C GLU A 202 -6.19 -22.61 15.83
N ALA A 203 -6.90 -22.92 16.87
CA ALA A 203 -7.99 -22.19 17.47
C ALA A 203 -7.70 -20.70 17.66
N PHE A 204 -8.69 -19.96 17.31
CA PHE A 204 -8.99 -18.65 17.90
C PHE A 204 -8.90 -18.77 19.43
N GLN A 205 -7.73 -18.57 20.01
CA GLN A 205 -7.62 -18.28 21.43
C GLN A 205 -8.13 -16.85 21.64
N TYR A 206 -9.45 -16.74 21.64
CA TYR A 206 -10.09 -15.61 22.29
C TYR A 206 -9.56 -15.60 23.73
N ARG A 207 -8.83 -14.57 24.12
CA ARG A 207 -8.58 -14.30 25.54
C ARG A 207 -9.93 -14.14 26.23
N LYS A 208 -10.45 -15.22 26.78
CA LYS A 208 -11.46 -15.22 27.85
C LYS A 208 -10.82 -14.57 29.09
N GLY A 209 -10.67 -13.27 29.09
CA GLY A 209 -9.93 -12.57 30.13
C GLY A 209 -10.49 -11.21 30.49
N LEU A 210 -11.80 -10.95 30.26
CA LEU A 210 -12.38 -9.66 30.65
C LEU A 210 -13.87 -9.71 31.05
N LEU A 211 -14.40 -10.87 31.45
CA LEU A 211 -15.75 -10.95 32.00
C LEU A 211 -15.83 -11.87 33.25
N SER A 212 -14.85 -11.78 34.16
CA SER A 212 -14.99 -12.39 35.49
C SER A 212 -14.54 -11.39 36.57
N GLY A 213 -15.36 -10.41 36.76
CA GLY A 213 -15.13 -9.40 37.82
C GLY A 213 -16.37 -8.59 38.07
N GLN A 214 -17.42 -9.20 38.64
CA GLN A 214 -18.29 -8.55 39.60
C GLN A 214 -19.61 -9.35 39.74
N SER A 215 -19.68 -10.18 40.75
CA SER A 215 -20.87 -10.40 41.54
C SER A 215 -20.57 -11.34 42.70
N ARG A 216 -20.15 -10.78 43.79
CA ARG A 216 -20.39 -11.35 45.12
C ARG A 216 -20.70 -10.21 46.09
N ASN A 217 -21.93 -9.72 46.03
CA ASN A 217 -22.53 -9.07 47.19
C ASN A 217 -22.97 -10.18 48.14
N LYS A 218 -22.24 -10.33 49.23
CA LYS A 218 -22.73 -11.01 50.39
C LYS A 218 -23.67 -10.08 51.15
N LEU A 219 -24.98 -10.36 51.07
CA LEU A 219 -25.91 -10.02 52.12
C LEU A 219 -25.67 -11.01 53.27
N GLY A 220 -25.46 -10.49 54.47
CA GLY A 220 -25.34 -11.29 55.67
C GLY A 220 -25.22 -10.43 56.93
N LYS A 221 -26.39 -10.19 57.53
CA LYS A 221 -26.67 -9.73 58.90
C LYS A 221 -26.38 -8.27 59.25
#